data_2f69151d357fe27770646ab164753400
#
_entry.id   2f69151d357fe27770646ab164753400
#
_cell.length_a   1.000
_cell.length_b   1.000
_cell.length_c   1.000
_cell.angle_alpha   90.00
_cell.angle_beta   90.00
_cell.angle_gamma   90.00
#
_symmetry.space_group_name_H-M   'P 1'
#
loop_
_entity.id
_entity.type
_entity.pdbx_description
1 polymer ?
#
loop_
_entity_poly.entity_id
_entity_poly.type
_entity_poly.pdbx_seq_one_letter_code
_entity_poly.pdbx_strand_id
1 'polypeptide(L)'
;MKKILFLLFTAACVLAFTSTTGVAGDLDAFKGEKGVLKISGGTAHIPVMKEAAQRIMSAYPAIQISIAAGGSGVGIKQVGEGLVQIGNSGRAPTEDEIARYGLKPHMWALDGVAVVVHPRNPVKALSQAQVAGIYAGAIGNWKALGGEDRPINLYTRDEASGTREVFWEKALKKGPIAAKANVVVSNGAMKSAVSQDPYGIGYVSVGHIDASVAPVAFDGVVPTVQTVRNGQFKIARGLYSNTKGAPTGLTRKFIDYLFSPEGRAIVQEKGFIPHP
;
A
#
# COMPACT_ATOMS: atom_id res chain seq x y z
N MET A 1 -37.52 14.40 79.30
CA MET A 1 -36.34 13.54 79.02
C MET A 1 -36.65 12.73 77.80
N LYS A 2 -36.16 13.18 76.64
CA LYS A 2 -36.38 12.55 75.30
C LYS A 2 -35.15 11.68 74.98
N LYS A 3 -35.35 10.38 74.81
CA LYS A 3 -34.32 9.44 74.35
C LYS A 3 -34.29 9.48 72.82
N ILE A 4 -33.14 9.88 72.26
CA ILE A 4 -32.90 9.83 70.83
C ILE A 4 -32.21 8.49 70.51
N LEU A 5 -32.87 7.69 69.67
CA LEU A 5 -32.42 6.39 69.23
C LEU A 5 -31.60 6.62 67.90
N PHE A 6 -30.29 6.34 67.94
CA PHE A 6 -29.40 6.42 66.78
C PHE A 6 -29.46 5.08 66.01
N LEU A 7 -30.01 5.10 64.79
CA LEU A 7 -29.99 3.95 63.90
C LEU A 7 -28.72 4.06 63.05
N LEU A 8 -27.78 3.14 63.28
CA LEU A 8 -26.60 2.96 62.37
C LEU A 8 -27.01 2.17 61.14
N PHE A 9 -27.02 2.83 60.00
CA PHE A 9 -27.16 2.21 58.67
C PHE A 9 -25.78 1.81 58.20
N THR A 10 -25.42 0.53 58.21
CA THR A 10 -24.24 -0.02 57.58
C THR A 10 -24.51 -0.25 56.09
N ALA A 11 -24.03 0.64 55.23
CA ALA A 11 -24.07 0.43 53.77
C ALA A 11 -22.96 -0.56 53.38
N ALA A 12 -23.35 -1.79 53.05
CA ALA A 12 -22.46 -2.75 52.43
C ALA A 12 -22.25 -2.36 50.94
N CYS A 13 -21.09 -1.80 50.62
CA CYS A 13 -20.64 -1.58 49.22
C CYS A 13 -20.27 -2.92 48.61
N VAL A 14 -21.15 -3.50 47.81
CA VAL A 14 -20.83 -4.65 46.96
C VAL A 14 -20.05 -4.13 45.77
N LEU A 15 -18.72 -4.27 45.81
CA LEU A 15 -17.86 -4.06 44.64
C LEU A 15 -18.12 -5.22 43.65
N ALA A 16 -18.96 -4.96 42.65
CA ALA A 16 -19.09 -5.82 41.48
C ALA A 16 -17.81 -5.72 40.67
N PHE A 17 -16.91 -6.70 40.80
CA PHE A 17 -15.83 -6.93 39.85
C PHE A 17 -16.46 -7.35 38.50
N THR A 18 -16.68 -6.40 37.62
CA THR A 18 -16.92 -6.71 36.20
C THR A 18 -15.62 -7.24 35.64
N SER A 19 -15.50 -8.56 35.50
CA SER A 19 -14.48 -9.20 34.71
C SER A 19 -14.67 -8.73 33.26
N THR A 20 -13.91 -7.74 32.82
CA THR A 20 -13.75 -7.45 31.39
C THR A 20 -13.06 -8.67 30.81
N THR A 21 -13.81 -9.56 30.16
CA THR A 21 -13.25 -10.52 29.24
C THR A 21 -12.56 -9.69 28.16
N GLY A 22 -11.24 -9.53 28.29
CA GLY A 22 -10.42 -8.91 27.26
C GLY A 22 -10.66 -9.70 25.97
N VAL A 23 -11.20 -9.05 24.96
CA VAL A 23 -11.21 -9.59 23.60
C VAL A 23 -9.75 -9.84 23.29
N ALA A 24 -9.38 -11.11 23.06
CA ALA A 24 -8.03 -11.47 22.65
C ALA A 24 -7.67 -10.60 21.45
N GLY A 25 -6.63 -9.79 21.55
CA GLY A 25 -6.22 -8.91 20.46
C GLY A 25 -5.76 -9.75 19.25
N ASP A 26 -5.89 -9.24 18.05
CA ASP A 26 -5.48 -9.95 16.83
C ASP A 26 -4.00 -10.39 16.88
N LEU A 27 -3.17 -9.70 17.66
CA LEU A 27 -1.78 -10.05 17.93
C LEU A 27 -1.61 -11.33 18.78
N ASP A 28 -2.62 -11.72 19.57
CA ASP A 28 -2.52 -12.94 20.40
C ASP A 28 -2.34 -14.21 19.57
N ALA A 29 -2.72 -14.18 18.29
CA ALA A 29 -2.45 -15.26 17.35
C ALA A 29 -0.95 -15.61 17.22
N PHE A 30 -0.07 -14.66 17.53
CA PHE A 30 1.39 -14.84 17.46
C PHE A 30 2.01 -15.33 18.79
N LYS A 31 1.23 -15.49 19.84
CA LYS A 31 1.72 -15.96 21.14
C LYS A 31 2.39 -17.33 21.01
N GLY A 32 3.63 -17.42 21.49
CA GLY A 32 4.45 -18.64 21.43
C GLY A 32 5.15 -18.87 20.09
N GLU A 33 4.90 -18.03 19.07
CA GLU A 33 5.62 -18.12 17.80
C GLU A 33 7.03 -17.55 17.91
N LYS A 34 7.92 -18.09 17.08
CA LYS A 34 9.31 -17.66 16.94
C LYS A 34 9.82 -17.95 15.53
N GLY A 35 10.85 -17.27 15.12
CA GLY A 35 11.52 -17.53 13.83
C GLY A 35 11.51 -16.32 12.90
N VAL A 36 11.84 -16.57 11.63
CA VAL A 36 12.05 -15.52 10.62
C VAL A 36 10.99 -15.63 9.53
N LEU A 37 10.34 -14.51 9.23
CA LEU A 37 9.45 -14.33 8.07
C LEU A 37 10.11 -13.36 7.09
N LYS A 38 10.41 -13.83 5.87
CA LYS A 38 10.97 -13.01 4.80
C LYS A 38 9.87 -12.62 3.81
N ILE A 39 9.75 -11.33 3.57
CA ILE A 39 8.78 -10.73 2.65
C ILE A 39 9.56 -9.92 1.61
N SER A 40 9.20 -10.03 0.33
CA SER A 40 9.83 -9.21 -0.71
C SER A 40 8.84 -8.76 -1.77
N GLY A 41 9.23 -7.81 -2.62
CA GLY A 41 8.52 -7.47 -3.85
C GLY A 41 7.92 -6.07 -3.89
N GLY A 42 6.60 -5.99 -4.11
CA GLY A 42 5.87 -4.76 -4.41
C GLY A 42 6.07 -3.63 -3.39
N THR A 43 6.56 -2.48 -3.84
CA THR A 43 6.90 -1.36 -2.96
C THR A 43 5.69 -0.55 -2.49
N ALA A 44 4.52 -0.69 -3.11
CA ALA A 44 3.27 -0.11 -2.62
C ALA A 44 2.87 -0.70 -1.25
N HIS A 45 3.24 -1.95 -0.98
CA HIS A 45 2.91 -2.69 0.24
C HIS A 45 3.70 -2.22 1.47
N ILE A 46 4.86 -1.59 1.27
CA ILE A 46 5.84 -1.29 2.34
C ILE A 46 5.22 -0.56 3.54
N PRO A 47 4.36 0.46 3.39
CA PRO A 47 3.80 1.15 4.55
C PRO A 47 3.02 0.22 5.49
N VAL A 48 2.17 -0.64 4.93
CA VAL A 48 1.36 -1.60 5.70
C VAL A 48 2.24 -2.72 6.27
N MET A 49 3.12 -3.30 5.45
CA MET A 49 3.99 -4.41 5.88
C MET A 49 4.93 -3.99 7.01
N LYS A 50 5.49 -2.79 6.96
CA LYS A 50 6.35 -2.27 8.04
C LYS A 50 5.59 -2.07 9.33
N GLU A 51 4.41 -1.47 9.28
CA GLU A 51 3.59 -1.24 10.46
C GLU A 51 3.17 -2.57 11.11
N ALA A 52 2.65 -3.51 10.31
CA ALA A 52 2.28 -4.85 10.79
C ALA A 52 3.48 -5.57 11.40
N ALA A 53 4.62 -5.58 10.72
CA ALA A 53 5.85 -6.21 11.22
C ALA A 53 6.32 -5.58 12.53
N GLN A 54 6.29 -4.24 12.63
CA GLN A 54 6.69 -3.52 13.83
C GLN A 54 5.81 -3.88 15.03
N ARG A 55 4.49 -3.90 14.87
CA ARG A 55 3.56 -4.29 15.94
C ARG A 55 3.81 -5.71 16.40
N ILE A 56 3.92 -6.65 15.46
CA ILE A 56 4.16 -8.07 15.77
C ILE A 56 5.50 -8.25 16.50
N MET A 57 6.59 -7.69 15.97
CA MET A 57 7.92 -7.83 16.56
C MET A 57 8.05 -7.13 17.93
N SER A 58 7.34 -6.02 18.13
CA SER A 58 7.30 -5.32 19.43
C SER A 58 6.58 -6.15 20.50
N ALA A 59 5.49 -6.84 20.13
CA ALA A 59 4.75 -7.71 21.04
C ALA A 59 5.46 -9.06 21.26
N TYR A 60 6.14 -9.58 20.24
CA TYR A 60 6.77 -10.91 20.23
C TYR A 60 8.21 -10.85 19.66
N PRO A 61 9.20 -10.44 20.48
CA PRO A 61 10.59 -10.24 20.03
C PRO A 61 11.31 -11.48 19.50
N ALA A 62 10.77 -12.68 19.76
CA ALA A 62 11.27 -13.95 19.20
C ALA A 62 10.94 -14.14 17.71
N ILE A 63 10.07 -13.28 17.16
CA ILE A 63 9.72 -13.21 15.74
C ILE A 63 10.57 -12.14 15.08
N GLN A 64 11.17 -12.48 13.92
CA GLN A 64 11.88 -11.54 13.06
C GLN A 64 11.18 -11.45 11.70
N ILE A 65 10.79 -10.25 11.26
CA ILE A 65 10.16 -10.02 9.97
C ILE A 65 11.04 -9.10 9.14
N SER A 66 11.53 -9.59 8.00
CA SER A 66 12.33 -8.80 7.06
C SER A 66 11.52 -8.47 5.80
N ILE A 67 11.63 -7.22 5.33
CA ILE A 67 10.90 -6.72 4.17
C ILE A 67 11.89 -6.14 3.17
N ALA A 68 11.93 -6.72 1.96
CA ALA A 68 12.76 -6.26 0.86
C ALA A 68 11.91 -5.69 -0.27
N ALA A 69 12.38 -4.62 -0.89
CA ALA A 69 11.83 -4.08 -2.12
C ALA A 69 12.28 -4.91 -3.35
N GLY A 70 11.69 -4.64 -4.53
CA GLY A 70 12.12 -5.28 -5.79
C GLY A 70 11.07 -5.22 -6.89
N GLY A 71 9.85 -4.78 -6.57
CA GLY A 71 8.73 -4.79 -7.52
C GLY A 71 7.97 -6.11 -7.53
N SER A 72 6.84 -6.13 -8.24
CA SER A 72 5.92 -7.28 -8.29
C SER A 72 6.55 -8.52 -8.89
N GLY A 73 7.28 -8.37 -9.99
CA GLY A 73 7.95 -9.50 -10.66
C GLY A 73 8.99 -10.16 -9.78
N VAL A 74 9.77 -9.39 -9.02
CA VAL A 74 10.76 -9.92 -8.06
C VAL A 74 10.05 -10.66 -6.92
N GLY A 75 8.98 -10.09 -6.35
CA GLY A 75 8.23 -10.76 -5.28
C GLY A 75 7.64 -12.09 -5.71
N ILE A 76 6.99 -12.13 -6.88
CA ILE A 76 6.41 -13.34 -7.47
C ILE A 76 7.48 -14.40 -7.71
N LYS A 77 8.61 -14.02 -8.31
CA LYS A 77 9.71 -14.94 -8.58
C LYS A 77 10.30 -15.51 -7.29
N GLN A 78 10.64 -14.63 -6.34
CA GLN A 78 11.32 -15.06 -5.11
C GLN A 78 10.46 -15.98 -4.23
N VAL A 79 9.14 -15.73 -4.12
CA VAL A 79 8.26 -16.66 -3.40
C VAL A 79 8.09 -17.97 -4.16
N GLY A 80 7.99 -17.93 -5.48
CA GLY A 80 7.92 -19.13 -6.33
C GLY A 80 9.14 -20.04 -6.21
N GLU A 81 10.32 -19.42 -6.13
CA GLU A 81 11.60 -20.13 -5.92
C GLU A 81 11.84 -20.53 -4.43
N GLY A 82 10.96 -20.12 -3.50
CA GLY A 82 11.08 -20.46 -2.09
C GLY A 82 12.15 -19.64 -1.33
N LEU A 83 12.63 -18.52 -1.90
CA LEU A 83 13.63 -17.64 -1.28
C LEU A 83 13.04 -16.76 -0.18
N VAL A 84 11.73 -16.49 -0.27
CA VAL A 84 10.94 -15.77 0.71
C VAL A 84 9.62 -16.51 0.96
N GLN A 85 8.97 -16.27 2.11
CA GLN A 85 7.71 -16.89 2.44
C GLN A 85 6.53 -16.12 1.83
N ILE A 86 6.68 -14.81 1.64
CA ILE A 86 5.64 -13.93 1.06
C ILE A 86 6.26 -13.09 -0.05
N GLY A 87 5.67 -13.17 -1.24
CA GLY A 87 5.99 -12.33 -2.39
C GLY A 87 4.89 -11.31 -2.67
N ASN A 88 5.14 -10.04 -2.39
CA ASN A 88 4.18 -8.97 -2.60
C ASN A 88 4.10 -8.54 -4.06
N SER A 89 2.88 -8.39 -4.60
CA SER A 89 2.65 -7.87 -5.94
C SER A 89 1.49 -6.88 -6.01
N GLY A 90 1.69 -5.77 -6.71
CA GLY A 90 0.67 -4.75 -6.98
C GLY A 90 -0.10 -5.03 -8.29
N ARG A 91 -0.17 -6.27 -8.67
CA ARG A 91 -1.01 -6.87 -9.72
C ARG A 91 -1.32 -8.32 -9.34
N ALA A 92 -2.36 -8.88 -9.89
CA ALA A 92 -2.56 -10.32 -9.79
C ALA A 92 -1.38 -11.06 -10.47
N PRO A 93 -0.90 -12.18 -9.92
CA PRO A 93 -0.06 -13.09 -10.69
C PRO A 93 -0.81 -13.59 -11.93
N THR A 94 -0.10 -13.81 -13.03
CA THR A 94 -0.68 -14.40 -14.23
C THR A 94 -0.97 -15.90 -14.00
N GLU A 95 -1.82 -16.50 -14.86
CA GLU A 95 -2.09 -17.93 -14.79
C GLU A 95 -0.82 -18.77 -14.96
N ASP A 96 0.08 -18.35 -15.85
CA ASP A 96 1.39 -18.98 -16.04
C ASP A 96 2.28 -18.89 -14.80
N GLU A 97 2.29 -17.73 -14.12
CA GLU A 97 3.04 -17.55 -12.87
C GLU A 97 2.45 -18.42 -11.75
N ILE A 98 1.12 -18.50 -11.65
CA ILE A 98 0.43 -19.35 -10.69
C ILE A 98 0.77 -20.83 -10.94
N ALA A 99 0.64 -21.28 -12.18
CA ALA A 99 0.91 -22.67 -12.55
C ALA A 99 2.40 -23.03 -12.36
N ARG A 100 3.30 -22.16 -12.84
CA ARG A 100 4.75 -22.38 -12.77
C ARG A 100 5.29 -22.48 -11.35
N TYR A 101 4.80 -21.64 -10.46
CA TYR A 101 5.35 -21.49 -9.11
C TYR A 101 4.44 -22.06 -8.01
N GLY A 102 3.26 -22.58 -8.35
CA GLY A 102 2.29 -23.07 -7.38
C GLY A 102 1.80 -21.97 -6.43
N LEU A 103 1.52 -20.78 -6.97
CA LEU A 103 1.20 -19.62 -6.14
C LEU A 103 -0.24 -19.66 -5.64
N LYS A 104 -0.42 -19.17 -4.41
CA LYS A 104 -1.71 -18.80 -3.84
C LYS A 104 -1.72 -17.30 -3.55
N PRO A 105 -2.43 -16.50 -4.37
CA PRO A 105 -2.55 -15.06 -4.14
C PRO A 105 -3.56 -14.76 -3.03
N HIS A 106 -3.22 -13.79 -2.16
CA HIS A 106 -4.08 -13.26 -1.11
C HIS A 106 -4.23 -11.75 -1.34
N MET A 107 -5.35 -11.33 -1.92
CA MET A 107 -5.65 -9.92 -2.13
C MET A 107 -6.21 -9.32 -0.84
N TRP A 108 -5.45 -8.45 -0.19
CA TRP A 108 -5.84 -7.87 1.09
C TRP A 108 -6.23 -6.38 1.02
N ALA A 109 -5.94 -5.69 -0.09
CA ALA A 109 -6.34 -4.30 -0.28
C ALA A 109 -6.57 -3.93 -1.74
N LEU A 110 -7.34 -2.85 -1.95
CA LEU A 110 -7.40 -2.08 -3.17
C LEU A 110 -6.55 -0.82 -3.05
N ASP A 111 -5.94 -0.40 -4.15
CA ASP A 111 -5.06 0.75 -4.27
C ASP A 111 -5.30 1.48 -5.61
N GLY A 112 -5.07 2.78 -5.64
CA GLY A 112 -5.02 3.58 -6.86
C GLY A 112 -3.57 3.89 -7.26
N VAL A 113 -3.31 4.06 -8.55
CA VAL A 113 -2.03 4.57 -9.07
C VAL A 113 -2.24 5.98 -9.61
N ALA A 114 -1.76 6.97 -8.88
CA ALA A 114 -1.95 8.38 -9.16
C ALA A 114 -0.77 8.99 -9.91
N VAL A 115 -1.05 9.82 -10.91
CA VAL A 115 -0.06 10.77 -11.45
C VAL A 115 0.22 11.81 -10.37
N VAL A 116 1.49 12.12 -10.16
CA VAL A 116 1.94 13.12 -9.19
C VAL A 116 2.93 14.09 -9.81
N VAL A 117 2.86 15.33 -9.33
CA VAL A 117 3.76 16.41 -9.67
C VAL A 117 4.29 17.07 -8.39
N HIS A 118 5.27 17.95 -8.52
CA HIS A 118 5.71 18.77 -7.40
C HIS A 118 4.56 19.67 -6.89
N PRO A 119 4.42 19.94 -5.58
CA PRO A 119 3.32 20.74 -5.03
C PRO A 119 3.19 22.14 -5.63
N ARG A 120 4.30 22.75 -6.04
CA ARG A 120 4.32 24.08 -6.70
C ARG A 120 3.95 24.04 -8.17
N ASN A 121 3.85 22.88 -8.83
CA ASN A 121 3.44 22.79 -10.22
C ASN A 121 1.99 23.27 -10.36
N PRO A 122 1.68 24.24 -11.23
CA PRO A 122 0.32 24.78 -11.37
C PRO A 122 -0.64 23.81 -12.07
N VAL A 123 -0.13 22.81 -12.82
CA VAL A 123 -0.97 21.82 -13.53
C VAL A 123 -1.52 20.80 -12.55
N LYS A 124 -2.84 20.89 -12.29
CA LYS A 124 -3.55 20.04 -11.30
C LYS A 124 -4.49 19.02 -11.94
N ALA A 125 -4.68 19.06 -13.24
CA ALA A 125 -5.54 18.12 -13.97
C ALA A 125 -4.92 17.82 -15.34
N LEU A 126 -4.99 16.54 -15.74
CA LEU A 126 -4.55 16.06 -17.04
C LEU A 126 -5.56 15.03 -17.57
N SER A 127 -5.83 15.09 -18.87
CA SER A 127 -6.57 14.03 -19.54
C SER A 127 -5.66 12.79 -19.77
N GLN A 128 -6.28 11.64 -20.01
CA GLN A 128 -5.57 10.43 -20.40
C GLN A 128 -4.67 10.67 -21.63
N ALA A 129 -5.17 11.38 -22.63
CA ALA A 129 -4.42 11.71 -23.85
C ALA A 129 -3.19 12.59 -23.54
N GLN A 130 -3.32 13.57 -22.63
CA GLN A 130 -2.19 14.40 -22.20
C GLN A 130 -1.14 13.59 -21.46
N VAL A 131 -1.56 12.73 -20.51
CA VAL A 131 -0.64 11.83 -19.79
C VAL A 131 0.08 10.90 -20.77
N ALA A 132 -0.64 10.28 -21.70
CA ALA A 132 -0.04 9.43 -22.74
C ALA A 132 0.94 10.22 -23.61
N GLY A 133 0.58 11.44 -24.03
CA GLY A 133 1.46 12.32 -24.83
C GLY A 133 2.74 12.72 -24.09
N ILE A 134 2.66 12.99 -22.77
CA ILE A 134 3.81 13.28 -21.91
C ILE A 134 4.74 12.06 -21.87
N TYR A 135 4.19 10.88 -21.55
CA TYR A 135 4.99 9.67 -21.39
C TYR A 135 5.57 9.17 -22.73
N ALA A 136 4.88 9.41 -23.85
CA ALA A 136 5.40 9.15 -25.18
C ALA A 136 6.50 10.16 -25.61
N GLY A 137 6.66 11.28 -24.89
CA GLY A 137 7.60 12.35 -25.23
C GLY A 137 7.09 13.33 -26.30
N ALA A 138 5.82 13.22 -26.73
CA ALA A 138 5.18 14.15 -27.65
C ALA A 138 4.87 15.51 -27.00
N ILE A 139 4.57 15.52 -25.69
CA ILE A 139 4.40 16.73 -24.88
C ILE A 139 5.61 16.83 -23.95
N GLY A 140 6.54 17.71 -24.28
CA GLY A 140 7.81 17.84 -23.54
C GLY A 140 7.96 19.12 -22.74
N ASN A 141 6.93 20.00 -22.70
CA ASN A 141 6.99 21.29 -22.03
C ASN A 141 5.68 21.58 -21.32
N TRP A 142 5.77 22.04 -20.06
CA TRP A 142 4.61 22.36 -19.23
C TRP A 142 3.73 23.47 -19.79
N LYS A 143 4.30 24.40 -20.57
CA LYS A 143 3.54 25.49 -21.23
C LYS A 143 2.39 24.97 -22.09
N ALA A 144 2.58 23.83 -22.77
CA ALA A 144 1.53 23.22 -23.58
C ALA A 144 0.32 22.72 -22.76
N LEU A 145 0.47 22.67 -21.43
CA LEU A 145 -0.52 22.20 -20.47
C LEU A 145 -1.00 23.31 -19.52
N GLY A 146 -0.69 24.58 -19.82
CA GLY A 146 -1.03 25.72 -18.97
C GLY A 146 -0.09 25.94 -17.78
N GLY A 147 1.07 25.29 -17.78
CA GLY A 147 2.10 25.47 -16.79
C GLY A 147 3.18 26.48 -17.23
N GLU A 148 4.31 26.49 -16.53
CA GLU A 148 5.46 27.33 -16.84
C GLU A 148 6.13 26.90 -18.17
N ASP A 149 6.84 27.84 -18.83
CA ASP A 149 7.65 27.53 -20.00
C ASP A 149 8.95 26.80 -19.60
N ARG A 150 8.76 25.54 -19.24
CA ARG A 150 9.83 24.65 -18.73
C ARG A 150 9.66 23.23 -19.27
N PRO A 151 10.77 22.52 -19.54
CA PRO A 151 10.71 21.12 -19.94
C PRO A 151 10.10 20.25 -18.85
N ILE A 152 9.42 19.18 -19.27
CA ILE A 152 8.89 18.16 -18.37
C ILE A 152 10.00 17.14 -18.07
N ASN A 153 10.35 16.97 -16.81
CA ASN A 153 11.23 15.90 -16.34
C ASN A 153 10.40 14.65 -16.04
N LEU A 154 10.56 13.65 -16.89
CA LEU A 154 9.74 12.45 -16.88
C LEU A 154 10.37 11.37 -15.98
N TYR A 155 9.61 10.88 -15.03
CA TYR A 155 10.00 9.76 -14.16
C TYR A 155 9.14 8.53 -14.42
N THR A 156 9.78 7.38 -14.46
CA THR A 156 9.12 6.09 -14.60
C THR A 156 9.73 5.05 -13.67
N ARG A 157 9.20 3.83 -13.69
CA ARG A 157 9.67 2.69 -12.92
C ARG A 157 10.28 1.64 -13.85
N ASP A 158 11.06 0.75 -13.27
CA ASP A 158 11.59 -0.44 -13.94
C ASP A 158 10.48 -1.42 -14.34
N GLU A 159 10.81 -2.41 -15.17
CA GLU A 159 9.85 -3.39 -15.71
C GLU A 159 9.32 -4.38 -14.69
N ALA A 160 10.05 -4.62 -13.59
CA ALA A 160 9.58 -5.48 -12.50
C ALA A 160 8.48 -4.80 -11.66
N SER A 161 8.23 -3.50 -11.88
CA SER A 161 7.28 -2.72 -11.10
C SER A 161 5.83 -2.97 -11.52
N GLY A 162 5.03 -3.61 -10.66
CA GLY A 162 3.58 -3.70 -10.86
C GLY A 162 2.86 -2.35 -10.84
N THR A 163 3.45 -1.30 -10.23
CA THR A 163 2.90 0.07 -10.31
C THR A 163 3.07 0.61 -11.74
N ARG A 164 4.24 0.37 -12.38
CA ARG A 164 4.46 0.72 -13.79
C ARG A 164 3.51 -0.05 -14.70
N GLU A 165 3.36 -1.36 -14.49
CA GLU A 165 2.51 -2.21 -15.31
C GLU A 165 1.06 -1.71 -15.31
N VAL A 166 0.47 -1.48 -14.12
CA VAL A 166 -0.91 -0.96 -13.98
C VAL A 166 -1.05 0.44 -14.58
N PHE A 167 -0.07 1.32 -14.37
CA PHE A 167 -0.06 2.64 -14.98
C PHE A 167 0.02 2.57 -16.50
N TRP A 168 0.93 1.77 -17.03
CA TRP A 168 1.12 1.56 -18.47
C TRP A 168 -0.14 0.99 -19.14
N GLU A 169 -0.80 0.01 -18.51
CA GLU A 169 -2.03 -0.56 -19.05
C GLU A 169 -3.21 0.40 -18.99
N LYS A 170 -3.43 0.99 -17.80
CA LYS A 170 -4.67 1.73 -17.54
C LYS A 170 -4.60 3.21 -17.91
N ALA A 171 -3.46 3.87 -17.66
CA ALA A 171 -3.29 5.28 -17.98
C ALA A 171 -2.75 5.49 -19.40
N LEU A 172 -1.73 4.71 -19.82
CA LEU A 172 -1.09 4.88 -21.11
C LEU A 172 -1.69 4.00 -22.21
N LYS A 173 -2.64 3.09 -21.88
CA LYS A 173 -3.24 2.13 -22.84
C LYS A 173 -2.18 1.33 -23.60
N LYS A 174 -1.13 0.91 -22.88
CA LYS A 174 0.04 0.20 -23.42
C LYS A 174 0.84 1.00 -24.44
N GLY A 175 0.68 2.34 -24.44
CA GLY A 175 1.47 3.25 -25.28
C GLY A 175 2.94 3.32 -24.85
N PRO A 176 3.80 3.96 -25.66
CA PRO A 176 5.23 4.03 -25.38
C PRO A 176 5.56 4.89 -24.15
N ILE A 177 6.66 4.53 -23.50
CA ILE A 177 7.34 5.37 -22.50
C ILE A 177 8.66 5.81 -23.12
N ALA A 178 8.87 7.12 -23.18
CA ALA A 178 10.04 7.70 -23.82
C ALA A 178 11.34 7.21 -23.17
N ALA A 179 12.33 6.83 -23.98
CA ALA A 179 13.60 6.28 -23.50
C ALA A 179 14.38 7.24 -22.58
N LYS A 180 14.12 8.56 -22.69
CA LYS A 180 14.70 9.59 -21.83
C LYS A 180 14.11 9.67 -20.43
N ALA A 181 13.09 8.87 -20.12
CA ALA A 181 12.45 8.86 -18.79
C ALA A 181 13.44 8.37 -17.72
N ASN A 182 13.54 9.12 -16.61
CA ASN A 182 14.36 8.74 -15.48
C ASN A 182 13.74 7.56 -14.74
N VAL A 183 14.47 6.45 -14.63
CA VAL A 183 13.97 5.23 -13.99
C VAL A 183 14.28 5.27 -12.50
N VAL A 184 13.25 5.06 -11.66
CA VAL A 184 13.36 4.95 -10.20
C VAL A 184 12.83 3.61 -9.69
N VAL A 185 13.41 3.10 -8.60
CA VAL A 185 13.25 1.69 -8.19
C VAL A 185 12.07 1.42 -7.22
N SER A 186 11.38 2.46 -6.72
CA SER A 186 10.31 2.27 -5.73
C SER A 186 9.29 3.42 -5.73
N ASN A 187 8.12 3.21 -5.10
CA ASN A 187 7.16 4.30 -4.85
C ASN A 187 7.78 5.41 -3.99
N GLY A 188 8.58 5.05 -2.99
CA GLY A 188 9.30 6.03 -2.16
C GLY A 188 10.32 6.83 -2.96
N ALA A 189 11.12 6.19 -3.82
CA ALA A 189 12.07 6.88 -4.69
C ALA A 189 11.36 7.78 -5.72
N MET A 190 10.22 7.34 -6.27
CA MET A 190 9.39 8.17 -7.16
C MET A 190 8.89 9.42 -6.44
N LYS A 191 8.32 9.25 -5.25
CA LYS A 191 7.87 10.38 -4.43
C LYS A 191 9.01 11.35 -4.13
N SER A 192 10.16 10.83 -3.71
CA SER A 192 11.36 11.66 -3.45
C SER A 192 11.82 12.42 -4.69
N ALA A 193 11.91 11.76 -5.84
CA ALA A 193 12.34 12.41 -7.08
C ALA A 193 11.40 13.55 -7.49
N VAL A 194 10.09 13.31 -7.48
CA VAL A 194 9.09 14.33 -7.84
C VAL A 194 9.03 15.46 -6.80
N SER A 195 9.21 15.17 -5.52
CA SER A 195 9.21 16.18 -4.46
C SER A 195 10.40 17.14 -4.51
N GLN A 196 11.49 16.75 -5.15
CA GLN A 196 12.70 17.56 -5.30
C GLN A 196 12.80 18.26 -6.67
N ASP A 197 11.90 17.93 -7.59
CA ASP A 197 11.92 18.44 -8.95
C ASP A 197 10.65 19.22 -9.29
N PRO A 198 10.68 20.58 -9.29
CA PRO A 198 9.53 21.42 -9.61
C PRO A 198 8.87 21.13 -10.95
N TYR A 199 9.61 20.55 -11.89
CA TYR A 199 9.16 20.24 -13.26
C TYR A 199 8.99 18.75 -13.50
N GLY A 200 9.09 17.95 -12.43
CA GLY A 200 8.95 16.51 -12.47
C GLY A 200 7.50 16.06 -12.58
N ILE A 201 7.29 14.96 -13.31
CA ILE A 201 6.04 14.19 -13.30
C ILE A 201 6.37 12.72 -13.11
N GLY A 202 5.59 12.06 -12.27
CA GLY A 202 5.71 10.64 -11.98
C GLY A 202 4.38 10.01 -11.61
N TYR A 203 4.42 8.80 -11.09
CA TYR A 203 3.22 8.10 -10.62
C TYR A 203 3.55 7.23 -9.39
N VAL A 204 2.64 7.24 -8.43
CA VAL A 204 2.77 6.49 -7.17
C VAL A 204 1.45 5.82 -6.79
N SER A 205 1.52 4.83 -5.92
CA SER A 205 0.39 4.33 -5.17
C SER A 205 -0.23 5.44 -4.32
N VAL A 206 -1.57 5.52 -4.26
CA VAL A 206 -2.30 6.54 -3.49
C VAL A 206 -1.89 6.54 -2.02
N GLY A 207 -1.61 5.37 -1.44
CA GLY A 207 -1.10 5.26 -0.06
C GLY A 207 0.32 5.82 0.17
N HIS A 208 0.99 6.31 -0.87
CA HIS A 208 2.29 6.99 -0.78
C HIS A 208 2.19 8.52 -0.91
N ILE A 209 0.99 9.05 -1.16
CA ILE A 209 0.78 10.50 -1.33
C ILE A 209 0.76 11.18 0.05
N ASP A 210 1.55 12.22 0.18
CA ASP A 210 1.55 13.14 1.31
C ASP A 210 1.80 14.58 0.81
N ALA A 211 2.00 15.52 1.70
CA ALA A 211 2.21 16.93 1.36
C ALA A 211 3.45 17.20 0.47
N SER A 212 4.36 16.24 0.31
CA SER A 212 5.57 16.38 -0.51
C SER A 212 5.33 16.29 -2.01
N VAL A 213 4.20 15.73 -2.43
CA VAL A 213 3.80 15.60 -3.84
C VAL A 213 2.31 15.93 -4.01
N ALA A 214 1.96 16.53 -5.15
CA ALA A 214 0.58 16.87 -5.48
C ALA A 214 -0.01 15.83 -6.45
N PRO A 215 -1.11 15.16 -6.12
CA PRO A 215 -1.83 14.32 -7.06
C PRO A 215 -2.49 15.16 -8.15
N VAL A 216 -2.47 14.66 -9.38
CA VAL A 216 -3.11 15.29 -10.54
C VAL A 216 -4.44 14.58 -10.79
N ALA A 217 -5.52 15.37 -10.98
CA ALA A 217 -6.79 14.80 -11.43
C ALA A 217 -6.62 14.18 -12.81
N PHE A 218 -7.02 12.93 -12.95
CA PHE A 218 -6.93 12.15 -14.20
C PHE A 218 -8.32 12.05 -14.82
N ASP A 219 -8.49 12.57 -16.04
CA ASP A 219 -9.81 12.72 -16.70
C ASP A 219 -10.86 13.34 -15.77
N GLY A 220 -10.48 14.38 -15.04
CA GLY A 220 -11.36 15.11 -14.12
C GLY A 220 -11.57 14.44 -12.75
N VAL A 221 -11.01 13.24 -12.51
CA VAL A 221 -11.17 12.52 -11.23
C VAL A 221 -9.90 12.65 -10.39
N VAL A 222 -10.01 13.22 -9.19
CA VAL A 222 -8.92 13.31 -8.22
C VAL A 222 -8.67 11.91 -7.61
N PRO A 223 -7.42 11.42 -7.61
CA PRO A 223 -7.08 10.12 -7.03
C PRO A 223 -7.07 10.17 -5.50
N THR A 224 -8.16 9.76 -4.90
CA THR A 224 -8.33 9.65 -3.45
C THR A 224 -8.75 8.23 -3.06
N VAL A 225 -8.59 7.86 -1.79
CA VAL A 225 -9.11 6.60 -1.25
C VAL A 225 -10.61 6.44 -1.58
N GLN A 226 -11.39 7.54 -1.48
CA GLN A 226 -12.82 7.51 -1.76
C GLN A 226 -13.13 7.27 -3.23
N THR A 227 -12.45 7.95 -4.16
CA THR A 227 -12.69 7.80 -5.61
C THR A 227 -12.19 6.47 -6.15
N VAL A 228 -11.17 5.87 -5.51
CA VAL A 228 -10.75 4.49 -5.77
C VAL A 228 -11.81 3.50 -5.26
N ARG A 229 -12.28 3.69 -4.02
CA ARG A 229 -13.27 2.80 -3.37
C ARG A 229 -14.58 2.71 -4.15
N ASN A 230 -15.10 3.83 -4.61
CA ASN A 230 -16.37 3.89 -5.34
C ASN A 230 -16.23 3.63 -6.85
N GLY A 231 -15.01 3.31 -7.33
CA GLY A 231 -14.73 2.98 -8.72
C GLY A 231 -14.75 4.17 -9.70
N GLN A 232 -14.82 5.41 -9.22
CA GLN A 232 -14.70 6.60 -10.07
C GLN A 232 -13.28 6.72 -10.65
N PHE A 233 -12.25 6.52 -9.81
CA PHE A 233 -10.86 6.53 -10.26
C PHE A 233 -10.49 5.18 -10.89
N LYS A 234 -10.21 5.17 -12.20
CA LYS A 234 -10.08 3.94 -12.98
C LYS A 234 -8.69 3.28 -12.93
N ILE A 235 -7.65 4.02 -12.52
CA ILE A 235 -6.31 3.44 -12.40
C ILE A 235 -6.18 2.79 -11.01
N ALA A 236 -6.99 1.76 -10.78
CA ALA A 236 -7.06 1.01 -9.52
C ALA A 236 -6.60 -0.44 -9.71
N ARG A 237 -6.13 -1.07 -8.62
CA ARG A 237 -5.57 -2.43 -8.59
C ARG A 237 -5.77 -3.12 -7.26
N GLY A 238 -5.62 -4.45 -7.22
CA GLY A 238 -5.41 -5.20 -5.99
C GLY A 238 -3.96 -5.16 -5.50
N LEU A 239 -3.77 -5.23 -4.19
CA LEU A 239 -2.50 -5.52 -3.54
C LEU A 239 -2.53 -6.95 -3.01
N TYR A 240 -1.57 -7.75 -3.45
CA TYR A 240 -1.51 -9.19 -3.18
C TYR A 240 -0.26 -9.54 -2.38
N SER A 241 -0.44 -10.40 -1.40
CA SER A 241 0.64 -11.17 -0.78
C SER A 241 0.53 -12.60 -1.29
N ASN A 242 1.50 -13.04 -2.09
CA ASN A 242 1.50 -14.37 -2.70
C ASN A 242 2.31 -15.33 -1.84
N THR A 243 1.83 -16.56 -1.68
CA THR A 243 2.54 -17.67 -1.02
C THR A 243 2.71 -18.82 -1.99
N LYS A 244 3.74 -19.68 -1.76
CA LYS A 244 3.87 -20.93 -2.49
C LYS A 244 2.96 -21.97 -1.85
N GLY A 245 1.85 -22.29 -2.51
CA GLY A 245 0.80 -23.12 -1.93
C GLY A 245 0.07 -22.46 -0.75
N ALA A 246 -0.63 -23.28 0.04
CA ALA A 246 -1.33 -22.81 1.24
C ALA A 246 -0.32 -22.39 2.31
N PRO A 247 -0.42 -21.20 2.90
CA PRO A 247 0.49 -20.76 3.95
C PRO A 247 0.29 -21.56 5.24
N THR A 248 1.37 -21.80 5.99
CA THR A 248 1.38 -22.48 7.28
C THR A 248 2.16 -21.67 8.32
N GLY A 249 2.05 -22.03 9.60
CA GLY A 249 2.83 -21.44 10.69
C GLY A 249 2.78 -19.90 10.70
N LEU A 250 3.93 -19.29 10.92
CA LEU A 250 4.07 -17.82 11.00
C LEU A 250 3.59 -17.10 9.73
N THR A 251 3.82 -17.70 8.55
CA THR A 251 3.34 -17.12 7.26
C THR A 251 1.82 -17.06 7.23
N ARG A 252 1.13 -18.12 7.65
CA ARG A 252 -0.33 -18.17 7.73
C ARG A 252 -0.85 -17.09 8.68
N LYS A 253 -0.28 -17.01 9.88
CA LYS A 253 -0.68 -16.03 10.89
C LYS A 253 -0.49 -14.59 10.42
N PHE A 254 0.61 -14.30 9.71
CA PHE A 254 0.84 -12.98 9.13
C PHE A 254 -0.20 -12.62 8.05
N ILE A 255 -0.52 -13.56 7.15
CA ILE A 255 -1.58 -13.35 6.16
C ILE A 255 -2.93 -13.12 6.85
N ASP A 256 -3.30 -13.97 7.80
CA ASP A 256 -4.57 -13.86 8.54
C ASP A 256 -4.64 -12.52 9.31
N TYR A 257 -3.51 -12.04 9.88
CA TYR A 257 -3.42 -10.74 10.54
C TYR A 257 -3.72 -9.57 9.60
N LEU A 258 -3.31 -9.61 8.32
CA LEU A 258 -3.67 -8.56 7.36
C LEU A 258 -5.19 -8.45 7.13
N PHE A 259 -5.92 -9.54 7.31
CA PHE A 259 -7.39 -9.60 7.18
C PHE A 259 -8.13 -9.38 8.51
N SER A 260 -7.43 -9.38 9.63
CA SER A 260 -8.01 -9.15 10.95
C SER A 260 -8.50 -7.70 11.11
N PRO A 261 -9.34 -7.39 12.10
CA PRO A 261 -9.77 -6.02 12.42
C PRO A 261 -8.59 -5.06 12.58
N GLU A 262 -7.53 -5.44 13.30
CA GLU A 262 -6.35 -4.61 13.51
C GLU A 262 -5.53 -4.43 12.21
N GLY A 263 -5.31 -5.49 11.45
CA GLY A 263 -4.63 -5.43 10.16
C GLY A 263 -5.38 -4.55 9.16
N ARG A 264 -6.70 -4.67 9.09
CA ARG A 264 -7.57 -3.81 8.25
C ARG A 264 -7.51 -2.35 8.69
N ALA A 265 -7.42 -2.06 9.98
CA ALA A 265 -7.22 -0.71 10.49
C ALA A 265 -5.87 -0.13 10.03
N ILE A 266 -4.78 -0.92 10.07
CA ILE A 266 -3.48 -0.52 9.52
C ILE A 266 -3.61 -0.21 8.02
N VAL A 267 -4.28 -1.05 7.25
CA VAL A 267 -4.50 -0.84 5.81
C VAL A 267 -5.18 0.50 5.56
N GLN A 268 -6.24 0.84 6.30
CA GLN A 268 -6.95 2.12 6.20
C GLN A 268 -6.07 3.31 6.61
N GLU A 269 -5.36 3.19 7.73
CA GLU A 269 -4.45 4.23 8.24
C GLU A 269 -3.36 4.59 7.22
N LYS A 270 -2.83 3.59 6.49
CA LYS A 270 -1.84 3.79 5.44
C LYS A 270 -2.42 4.21 4.08
N GLY A 271 -3.72 4.57 4.02
CA GLY A 271 -4.34 5.13 2.83
C GLY A 271 -4.73 4.10 1.77
N PHE A 272 -4.96 2.86 2.15
CA PHE A 272 -5.47 1.79 1.28
C PHE A 272 -6.90 1.39 1.66
N ILE A 273 -7.54 0.60 0.81
CA ILE A 273 -8.89 0.11 1.02
C ILE A 273 -8.81 -1.38 1.35
N PRO A 274 -9.14 -1.79 2.60
CA PRO A 274 -9.15 -3.22 2.94
C PRO A 274 -10.08 -4.00 2.01
N HIS A 275 -9.60 -5.14 1.52
CA HIS A 275 -10.43 -6.10 0.80
C HIS A 275 -11.23 -6.92 1.83
N PRO A 276 -12.50 -7.28 1.56
CA PRO A 276 -13.34 -8.07 2.45
C PRO A 276 -12.73 -9.40 2.87
#